data_240c2717eeab59b546d00c5ba3959278
#
_entry.id   240c2717eeab59b546d00c5ba3959278
#
_cell.length_a   1.000
_cell.length_b   1.000
_cell.length_c   1.000
_cell.angle_alpha   90.00
_cell.angle_beta   90.00
_cell.angle_gamma   90.00
#
_symmetry.space_group_name_H-M   'P 1'
#
loop_
_entity.id
_entity.type
_entity.pdbx_description
1 polymer ?
#
loop_
_entity_poly.entity_id
_entity_poly.type
_entity_poly.pdbx_seq_one_letter_code
_entity_poly.pdbx_strand_id
1 'polypeptide(L)'
;MITLDPDNQRVLDLIKAAGRPPVASLEPPAAREMYRAGRRFFQPDLPDMAEVRDLVAPGPAGDIPLRLYRGLGTDAAAALPVLVFYHGGGYVIGDLDTHDYVCRKLANVARCAVIAVDYRLAPEHKFPAAVDDAAAALRFVVNEAAHLGVDAARVAVGGDSAGGNLS
;
A
#
# COMPACT_ATOMS: atom_id res chain seq x y z
N MET A 1 -30.54 -17.20 2.94
CA MET A 1 -29.63 -16.80 1.89
C MET A 1 -29.10 -15.40 2.28
N ILE A 2 -27.79 -15.21 2.31
CA ILE A 2 -27.21 -13.88 2.53
C ILE A 2 -27.34 -13.12 1.23
N THR A 3 -28.06 -12.00 1.24
CA THR A 3 -28.19 -11.12 0.08
C THR A 3 -27.01 -10.16 0.10
N LEU A 4 -26.24 -10.09 -0.99
CA LEU A 4 -25.17 -9.11 -1.14
C LEU A 4 -25.76 -7.70 -1.29
N ASP A 5 -25.00 -6.72 -0.82
CA ASP A 5 -25.26 -5.33 -1.14
C ASP A 5 -25.24 -5.13 -2.66
N PRO A 6 -26.18 -4.33 -3.24
CA PRO A 6 -26.28 -4.14 -4.69
C PRO A 6 -24.99 -3.64 -5.34
N ASP A 7 -24.23 -2.77 -4.67
CA ASP A 7 -22.96 -2.26 -5.22
C ASP A 7 -21.91 -3.36 -5.25
N ASN A 8 -21.83 -4.20 -4.21
CA ASN A 8 -20.94 -5.35 -4.20
C ASN A 8 -21.31 -6.36 -5.30
N GLN A 9 -22.61 -6.62 -5.50
CA GLN A 9 -23.07 -7.49 -6.58
C GLN A 9 -22.66 -6.94 -7.95
N ARG A 10 -22.81 -5.63 -8.16
CA ARG A 10 -22.40 -4.96 -9.40
C ARG A 10 -20.91 -5.13 -9.69
N VAL A 11 -20.04 -5.01 -8.67
CA VAL A 11 -18.60 -5.23 -8.82
C VAL A 11 -18.30 -6.66 -9.23
N LEU A 12 -18.96 -7.65 -8.60
CA LEU A 12 -18.80 -9.05 -8.96
C LEU A 12 -19.27 -9.34 -10.40
N ASP A 13 -20.37 -8.73 -10.83
CA ASP A 13 -20.87 -8.88 -12.20
C ASP A 13 -19.91 -8.28 -13.23
N LEU A 14 -19.28 -7.11 -12.94
CA LEU A 14 -18.25 -6.51 -13.77
C LEU A 14 -16.99 -7.41 -13.86
N ILE A 15 -16.54 -7.97 -12.74
CA ILE A 15 -15.41 -8.91 -12.71
C ILE A 15 -15.72 -10.13 -13.57
N LYS A 16 -16.93 -10.69 -13.44
CA LYS A 16 -17.39 -11.84 -14.23
C LYS A 16 -17.48 -11.53 -15.72
N ALA A 17 -18.06 -10.36 -16.06
CA ALA A 17 -18.17 -9.90 -17.45
C ALA A 17 -16.83 -9.66 -18.10
N ALA A 18 -15.81 -9.27 -17.35
CA ALA A 18 -14.46 -9.07 -17.85
C ALA A 18 -13.79 -10.38 -18.32
N GLY A 19 -14.33 -11.55 -17.98
CA GLY A 19 -13.87 -12.85 -18.44
C GLY A 19 -12.40 -13.18 -18.12
N ARG A 20 -11.83 -12.53 -17.10
CA ARG A 20 -10.43 -12.72 -16.71
C ARG A 20 -10.24 -14.07 -15.99
N PRO A 21 -9.11 -14.75 -16.19
CA PRO A 21 -8.81 -15.96 -15.44
C PRO A 21 -8.66 -15.65 -13.95
N PRO A 22 -8.91 -16.62 -13.06
CA PRO A 22 -8.62 -16.46 -11.63
C PRO A 22 -7.14 -16.14 -11.41
N VAL A 23 -6.84 -15.15 -10.56
CA VAL A 23 -5.45 -14.75 -10.23
C VAL A 23 -4.61 -15.96 -9.81
N ALA A 24 -5.18 -16.88 -9.04
CA ALA A 24 -4.50 -18.07 -8.55
C ALA A 24 -4.13 -19.09 -9.66
N SER A 25 -4.65 -18.94 -10.88
CA SER A 25 -4.30 -19.79 -12.02
C SER A 25 -3.16 -19.23 -12.86
N LEU A 26 -2.63 -18.07 -12.51
CA LEU A 26 -1.58 -17.39 -13.25
C LEU A 26 -0.22 -17.54 -12.57
N GLU A 27 0.84 -17.56 -13.38
CA GLU A 27 2.19 -17.38 -12.87
C GLU A 27 2.34 -15.99 -12.21
N PRO A 28 3.18 -15.83 -11.16
CA PRO A 28 3.27 -14.61 -10.38
C PRO A 28 3.46 -13.32 -11.19
N PRO A 29 4.31 -13.23 -12.22
CA PRO A 29 4.44 -12.02 -13.03
C PRO A 29 3.14 -11.64 -13.76
N ALA A 30 2.44 -12.63 -14.34
CA ALA A 30 1.17 -12.40 -15.01
C ALA A 30 0.05 -12.03 -14.04
N ALA A 31 0.06 -12.62 -12.84
CA ALA A 31 -0.87 -12.29 -11.75
C ALA A 31 -0.70 -10.83 -11.31
N ARG A 32 0.53 -10.36 -11.13
CA ARG A 32 0.86 -8.96 -10.78
C ARG A 32 0.38 -7.98 -11.85
N GLU A 33 0.67 -8.27 -13.11
CA GLU A 33 0.22 -7.43 -14.23
C GLU A 33 -1.31 -7.34 -14.29
N MET A 34 -1.99 -8.48 -14.21
CA MET A 34 -3.46 -8.51 -14.21
C MET A 34 -4.05 -7.75 -13.01
N TYR A 35 -3.42 -7.84 -11.83
CA TYR A 35 -3.86 -7.14 -10.62
C TYR A 35 -3.71 -5.62 -10.79
N ARG A 36 -2.57 -5.13 -11.30
CA ARG A 36 -2.35 -3.71 -11.62
C ARG A 36 -3.39 -3.18 -12.60
N ALA A 37 -3.62 -3.92 -13.70
CA ALA A 37 -4.60 -3.54 -14.71
C ALA A 37 -6.03 -3.51 -14.15
N GLY A 38 -6.38 -4.46 -13.28
CA GLY A 38 -7.67 -4.52 -12.60
C GLY A 38 -7.90 -3.35 -11.67
N ARG A 39 -6.90 -2.98 -10.87
CA ARG A 39 -6.99 -1.85 -9.94
C ARG A 39 -7.22 -0.53 -10.68
N ARG A 40 -6.46 -0.26 -11.74
CA ARG A 40 -6.65 0.94 -12.59
C ARG A 40 -8.05 1.05 -13.17
N PHE A 41 -8.68 -0.08 -13.53
CA PHE A 41 -10.02 -0.10 -14.08
C PHE A 41 -11.12 0.24 -13.06
N PHE A 42 -10.95 -0.18 -11.79
CA PHE A 42 -11.94 0.01 -10.75
C PHE A 42 -11.68 1.21 -9.84
N GLN A 43 -10.52 1.85 -9.95
CA GLN A 43 -10.21 3.04 -9.17
C GLN A 43 -10.76 4.30 -9.84
N PRO A 44 -11.40 5.20 -9.09
CA PRO A 44 -11.69 6.55 -9.57
C PRO A 44 -10.39 7.35 -9.76
N ASP A 45 -10.52 8.59 -10.25
CA ASP A 45 -9.40 9.51 -10.35
C ASP A 45 -8.67 9.63 -9.01
N LEU A 46 -7.34 9.69 -9.09
CA LEU A 46 -6.51 9.77 -7.89
C LEU A 46 -6.76 11.11 -7.17
N PRO A 47 -6.98 11.09 -5.85
CA PRO A 47 -7.09 12.31 -5.07
C PRO A 47 -5.82 13.16 -5.15
N ASP A 48 -5.99 14.48 -5.25
CA ASP A 48 -4.89 15.42 -5.12
C ASP A 48 -4.24 15.34 -3.73
N MET A 49 -2.94 15.61 -3.67
CA MET A 49 -2.13 15.55 -2.46
C MET A 49 -1.32 16.83 -2.29
N ALA A 50 -0.96 17.15 -1.04
CA ALA A 50 0.02 18.21 -0.78
C ALA A 50 1.43 17.77 -1.24
N GLU A 51 1.77 16.50 -1.04
CA GLU A 51 3.02 15.91 -1.51
C GLU A 51 2.83 14.41 -1.78
N VAL A 52 3.47 13.92 -2.86
CA VAL A 52 3.75 12.50 -3.09
C VAL A 52 5.21 12.39 -3.47
N ARG A 53 5.97 11.58 -2.73
CA ARG A 53 7.41 11.44 -2.94
C ARG A 53 7.86 10.00 -2.77
N ASP A 54 8.55 9.48 -3.78
CA ASP A 54 9.20 8.18 -3.69
C ASP A 54 10.49 8.28 -2.88
N LEU A 55 10.71 7.27 -2.04
CA LEU A 55 11.80 7.16 -1.08
C LEU A 55 12.40 5.77 -1.13
N VAL A 56 13.53 5.62 -0.50
CA VAL A 56 14.20 4.33 -0.34
C VAL A 56 14.64 4.18 1.10
N ALA A 57 14.30 3.04 1.71
CA ALA A 57 14.82 2.64 3.02
C ALA A 57 15.89 1.54 2.84
N PRO A 58 16.96 1.55 3.63
CA PRO A 58 17.89 0.43 3.65
C PRO A 58 17.22 -0.80 4.27
N GLY A 59 17.22 -1.90 3.51
CA GLY A 59 16.66 -3.18 3.95
C GLY A 59 17.70 -4.26 4.15
N PRO A 60 17.32 -5.41 4.70
CA PRO A 60 18.25 -6.50 5.04
C PRO A 60 18.85 -7.22 3.82
N ALA A 61 18.24 -7.04 2.64
CA ALA A 61 18.73 -7.65 1.40
C ALA A 61 18.79 -6.66 0.23
N GLY A 62 18.86 -5.39 0.51
CA GLY A 62 18.90 -4.30 -0.46
C GLY A 62 17.86 -3.23 -0.14
N ASP A 63 17.74 -2.29 -1.03
CA ASP A 63 16.86 -1.13 -0.88
C ASP A 63 15.38 -1.53 -0.91
N ILE A 64 14.58 -0.95 -0.02
CA ILE A 64 13.12 -1.11 0.05
C ILE A 64 12.49 0.17 -0.49
N PRO A 65 11.77 0.11 -1.64
CA PRO A 65 11.05 1.27 -2.14
C PRO A 65 9.90 1.67 -1.20
N LEU A 66 9.76 2.96 -0.98
CA LEU A 66 8.69 3.54 -0.18
C LEU A 66 8.04 4.69 -0.95
N ARG A 67 6.80 5.02 -0.61
CA ARG A 67 6.14 6.23 -1.11
C ARG A 67 5.48 6.99 0.04
N LEU A 68 5.91 8.24 0.23
CA LEU A 68 5.34 9.18 1.18
C LEU A 68 4.18 9.93 0.54
N TYR A 69 3.09 10.05 1.27
CA TYR A 69 1.92 10.87 0.95
C TYR A 69 1.66 11.84 2.09
N ARG A 70 1.50 13.13 1.77
CA ARG A 70 1.02 14.15 2.72
C ARG A 70 -0.35 14.64 2.26
N GLY A 71 -1.33 14.59 3.16
CA GLY A 71 -2.71 14.97 2.87
C GLY A 71 -2.85 16.46 2.57
N LEU A 72 -3.85 16.80 1.74
CA LEU A 72 -4.19 18.20 1.45
C LEU A 72 -4.54 18.97 2.74
N GLY A 73 -4.12 20.24 2.78
CA GLY A 73 -4.39 21.12 3.92
C GLY A 73 -3.59 20.80 5.18
N THR A 74 -2.58 19.93 5.09
CA THR A 74 -1.58 19.76 6.15
C THR A 74 -0.53 20.87 6.06
N ASP A 75 -0.05 21.34 7.21
CA ASP A 75 1.04 22.31 7.26
C ASP A 75 2.35 21.66 6.80
N ALA A 76 3.00 22.25 5.80
CA ALA A 76 4.25 21.73 5.25
C ALA A 76 5.40 21.74 6.29
N ALA A 77 5.37 22.64 7.26
CA ALA A 77 6.37 22.75 8.33
C ALA A 77 6.07 21.85 9.54
N ALA A 78 4.86 21.29 9.64
CA ALA A 78 4.47 20.47 10.78
C ALA A 78 4.98 19.02 10.63
N ALA A 79 5.49 18.47 11.74
CA ALA A 79 5.70 17.04 11.87
C ALA A 79 4.34 16.33 12.03
N LEU A 80 3.93 15.56 11.00
CA LEU A 80 2.61 14.90 10.97
C LEU A 80 2.63 13.55 11.69
N PRO A 81 1.50 13.13 12.27
CA PRO A 81 1.30 11.71 12.56
C PRO A 81 1.54 10.88 11.31
N VAL A 82 2.05 9.67 11.44
CA VAL A 82 2.35 8.83 10.28
C VAL A 82 1.75 7.44 10.40
N LEU A 83 1.16 6.97 9.31
CA LEU A 83 0.76 5.58 9.10
C LEU A 83 1.78 4.92 8.16
N VAL A 84 2.49 3.89 8.65
CA VAL A 84 3.26 3.00 7.78
C VAL A 84 2.31 1.93 7.25
N PHE A 85 2.12 1.93 5.93
CA PHE A 85 1.11 1.13 5.27
C PHE A 85 1.73 -0.03 4.49
N TYR A 86 1.28 -1.25 4.76
CA TYR A 86 1.66 -2.46 4.06
C TYR A 86 0.51 -2.94 3.20
N HIS A 87 0.74 -3.09 1.90
CA HIS A 87 -0.31 -3.48 0.96
C HIS A 87 -0.70 -4.96 1.11
N GLY A 88 -1.94 -5.28 0.72
CA GLY A 88 -2.41 -6.66 0.58
C GLY A 88 -1.94 -7.31 -0.72
N GLY A 89 -2.28 -8.59 -0.89
CA GLY A 89 -1.97 -9.34 -2.10
C GLY A 89 -1.34 -10.71 -1.84
N GLY A 90 -1.58 -11.29 -0.66
CA GLY A 90 -1.13 -12.65 -0.31
C GLY A 90 0.38 -12.84 -0.36
N TYR A 91 1.15 -11.77 -0.18
CA TYR A 91 2.62 -11.74 -0.31
C TYR A 91 3.16 -12.03 -1.70
N VAL A 92 2.30 -12.09 -2.73
CA VAL A 92 2.69 -12.46 -4.11
C VAL A 92 2.42 -11.34 -5.10
N ILE A 93 1.34 -10.58 -4.88
CA ILE A 93 0.91 -9.45 -5.73
C ILE A 93 0.77 -8.19 -4.88
N GLY A 94 0.54 -7.06 -5.52
CA GLY A 94 0.48 -5.75 -4.89
C GLY A 94 1.78 -4.98 -5.03
N ASP A 95 1.69 -3.67 -4.96
CA ASP A 95 2.79 -2.71 -5.02
C ASP A 95 2.31 -1.31 -4.62
N LEU A 96 3.19 -0.31 -4.70
CA LEU A 96 2.87 1.10 -4.40
C LEU A 96 1.74 1.64 -5.28
N ASP A 97 1.70 1.27 -6.57
CA ASP A 97 0.72 1.80 -7.52
C ASP A 97 -0.66 1.17 -7.31
N THR A 98 -0.71 -0.10 -6.96
CA THR A 98 -1.99 -0.80 -6.73
C THR A 98 -2.73 -0.30 -5.50
N HIS A 99 -2.04 0.32 -4.55
CA HIS A 99 -2.61 0.87 -3.31
C HIS A 99 -2.49 2.40 -3.21
N ASP A 100 -2.04 3.08 -4.29
CA ASP A 100 -1.85 4.53 -4.33
C ASP A 100 -3.14 5.29 -3.94
N TYR A 101 -4.30 4.90 -4.51
CA TYR A 101 -5.58 5.51 -4.19
C TYR A 101 -5.93 5.42 -2.70
N VAL A 102 -5.75 4.24 -2.09
CA VAL A 102 -6.05 4.01 -0.67
C VAL A 102 -5.16 4.87 0.22
N CYS A 103 -3.85 4.91 -0.07
CA CYS A 103 -2.90 5.71 0.70
C CYS A 103 -3.22 7.20 0.61
N ARG A 104 -3.56 7.72 -0.58
CA ARG A 104 -3.99 9.12 -0.76
C ARG A 104 -5.25 9.43 0.03
N LYS A 105 -6.25 8.54 -0.02
CA LYS A 105 -7.49 8.72 0.74
C LYS A 105 -7.26 8.73 2.23
N LEU A 106 -6.46 7.80 2.75
CA LEU A 106 -6.12 7.74 4.17
C LEU A 106 -5.39 9.02 4.63
N ALA A 107 -4.38 9.46 3.88
CA ALA A 107 -3.63 10.67 4.21
C ALA A 107 -4.53 11.92 4.23
N ASN A 108 -5.43 12.08 3.26
CA ASN A 108 -6.35 13.22 3.18
C ASN A 108 -7.39 13.20 4.30
N VAL A 109 -8.04 12.05 4.55
CA VAL A 109 -9.11 11.95 5.54
C VAL A 109 -8.58 12.10 6.96
N ALA A 110 -7.45 11.45 7.27
CA ALA A 110 -6.84 11.50 8.59
C ALA A 110 -5.93 12.73 8.81
N ARG A 111 -5.66 13.52 7.76
CA ARG A 111 -4.71 14.64 7.80
C ARG A 111 -3.36 14.25 8.39
N CYS A 112 -2.85 13.11 7.97
CA CYS A 112 -1.58 12.55 8.40
C CYS A 112 -0.66 12.31 7.21
N ALA A 113 0.57 11.91 7.48
CA ALA A 113 1.41 11.28 6.49
C ALA A 113 1.06 9.78 6.37
N VAL A 114 1.15 9.23 5.17
CA VAL A 114 1.14 7.79 4.94
C VAL A 114 2.44 7.43 4.24
N ILE A 115 3.12 6.38 4.68
CA ILE A 115 4.30 5.84 4.02
C ILE A 115 3.99 4.40 3.62
N ALA A 116 3.73 4.20 2.32
CA ALA A 116 3.52 2.87 1.75
C ALA A 116 4.85 2.16 1.54
N VAL A 117 4.88 0.87 1.79
CA VAL A 117 6.07 0.01 1.72
C VAL A 117 5.92 -1.02 0.61
N ASP A 118 6.88 -1.05 -0.31
CA ASP A 118 6.98 -2.05 -1.38
C ASP A 118 7.90 -3.19 -0.92
N TYR A 119 7.39 -4.00 0.00
CA TYR A 119 8.13 -5.11 0.58
C TYR A 119 8.32 -6.25 -0.43
N ARG A 120 9.39 -7.03 -0.29
CA ARG A 120 9.71 -8.15 -1.19
C ARG A 120 8.61 -9.20 -1.19
N LEU A 121 8.29 -9.71 -2.39
CA LEU A 121 7.21 -10.64 -2.64
C LEU A 121 7.73 -12.08 -2.90
N ALA A 122 6.90 -13.05 -2.53
CA ALA A 122 7.04 -14.43 -2.93
C ALA A 122 6.57 -14.64 -4.38
N PRO A 123 7.01 -15.69 -5.07
CA PRO A 123 7.90 -16.75 -4.61
C PRO A 123 9.39 -16.39 -4.67
N GLU A 124 9.77 -15.24 -5.26
CA GLU A 124 11.17 -14.83 -5.40
C GLU A 124 11.83 -14.64 -4.04
N HIS A 125 11.07 -14.08 -3.09
CA HIS A 125 11.50 -13.81 -1.72
C HIS A 125 10.50 -14.41 -0.73
N LYS A 126 10.76 -15.66 -0.33
CA LYS A 126 9.89 -16.38 0.63
C LYS A 126 10.00 -15.80 2.03
N PHE A 127 9.05 -16.22 2.90
CA PHE A 127 9.14 -15.96 4.33
C PHE A 127 10.57 -16.23 4.87
N PRO A 128 11.16 -15.33 5.69
CA PRO A 128 10.53 -14.16 6.33
C PRO A 128 10.75 -12.80 5.60
N ALA A 129 11.14 -12.78 4.32
CA ALA A 129 11.60 -11.58 3.61
C ALA A 129 10.66 -10.37 3.75
N ALA A 130 9.34 -10.57 3.57
CA ALA A 130 8.35 -9.49 3.71
C ALA A 130 8.28 -8.94 5.15
N VAL A 131 8.41 -9.81 6.17
CA VAL A 131 8.42 -9.42 7.59
C VAL A 131 9.67 -8.62 7.92
N ASP A 132 10.83 -9.06 7.43
CA ASP A 132 12.10 -8.39 7.64
C ASP A 132 12.09 -6.98 7.02
N ASP A 133 11.54 -6.84 5.80
CA ASP A 133 11.40 -5.56 5.11
C ASP A 133 10.41 -4.65 5.82
N ALA A 134 9.25 -5.17 6.26
CA ALA A 134 8.26 -4.40 6.99
C ALA A 134 8.84 -3.82 8.28
N ALA A 135 9.57 -4.62 9.04
CA ALA A 135 10.24 -4.18 10.26
C ALA A 135 11.38 -3.18 9.99
N ALA A 136 12.13 -3.37 8.89
CA ALA A 136 13.19 -2.45 8.50
C ALA A 136 12.61 -1.09 8.07
N ALA A 137 11.56 -1.08 7.25
CA ALA A 137 10.86 0.13 6.83
C ALA A 137 10.30 0.92 8.02
N LEU A 138 9.64 0.26 8.98
CA LEU A 138 9.16 0.90 10.20
C LEU A 138 10.30 1.56 10.98
N ARG A 139 11.41 0.83 11.20
CA ARG A 139 12.58 1.40 11.89
C ARG A 139 13.16 2.61 11.15
N PHE A 140 13.23 2.55 9.83
CA PHE A 140 13.67 3.67 9.00
C PHE A 140 12.77 4.90 9.19
N VAL A 141 11.45 4.73 9.13
CA VAL A 141 10.49 5.83 9.32
C VAL A 141 10.65 6.48 10.69
N VAL A 142 10.82 5.70 11.75
CA VAL A 142 11.01 6.23 13.10
C VAL A 142 12.35 6.96 13.24
N ASN A 143 13.44 6.40 12.71
CA ASN A 143 14.78 6.98 12.82
C ASN A 143 14.93 8.27 11.98
N GLU A 144 14.31 8.31 10.81
CA GLU A 144 14.39 9.43 9.87
C GLU A 144 13.19 10.39 9.98
N ALA A 145 12.39 10.29 11.03
CA ALA A 145 11.14 11.01 11.20
C ALA A 145 11.27 12.51 10.96
N ALA A 146 12.35 13.13 11.47
CA ALA A 146 12.62 14.56 11.29
C ALA A 146 12.84 14.94 9.82
N HIS A 147 13.61 14.14 9.07
CA HIS A 147 13.86 14.35 7.63
C HIS A 147 12.63 14.06 6.77
N LEU A 148 11.75 13.17 7.24
CA LEU A 148 10.49 12.83 6.57
C LEU A 148 9.37 13.82 6.89
N GLY A 149 9.57 14.72 7.85
CA GLY A 149 8.54 15.65 8.32
C GLY A 149 7.39 14.95 9.05
N VAL A 150 7.69 13.86 9.77
CA VAL A 150 6.72 13.10 10.56
C VAL A 150 7.11 13.04 12.03
N ASP A 151 6.16 12.72 12.88
CA ASP A 151 6.35 12.68 14.34
C ASP A 151 6.57 11.22 14.79
N ALA A 152 7.79 10.93 15.25
CA ALA A 152 8.15 9.60 15.75
C ALA A 152 7.37 9.14 16.99
N ALA A 153 6.70 10.07 17.71
CA ALA A 153 5.84 9.74 18.85
C ALA A 153 4.40 9.39 18.43
N ARG A 154 4.02 9.62 17.17
CA ARG A 154 2.69 9.40 16.62
C ARG A 154 2.74 8.52 15.39
N VAL A 155 3.25 7.31 15.56
CA VAL A 155 3.38 6.30 14.50
C VAL A 155 2.32 5.22 14.67
N ALA A 156 1.63 4.89 13.60
CA ALA A 156 0.76 3.73 13.50
C ALA A 156 1.25 2.83 12.36
N VAL A 157 0.93 1.55 12.44
CA VAL A 157 1.08 0.59 11.35
C VAL A 157 -0.29 0.11 10.91
N GLY A 158 -0.45 -0.22 9.65
CA GLY A 158 -1.71 -0.71 9.11
C GLY A 158 -1.54 -1.24 7.70
N GLY A 159 -2.55 -1.97 7.24
CA GLY A 159 -2.58 -2.55 5.91
C GLY A 159 -3.82 -3.40 5.70
N ASP A 160 -4.00 -3.92 4.51
CA ASP A 160 -5.08 -4.83 4.17
C ASP A 160 -4.58 -6.26 3.98
N SER A 161 -5.37 -7.26 4.36
CA SER A 161 -5.07 -8.69 4.13
C SER A 161 -3.67 -9.08 4.62
N ALA A 162 -2.75 -9.46 3.71
CA ALA A 162 -1.35 -9.76 4.04
C ALA A 162 -0.65 -8.58 4.71
N GLY A 163 -0.95 -7.34 4.29
CA GLY A 163 -0.43 -6.13 4.91
C GLY A 163 -0.96 -5.92 6.33
N GLY A 164 -2.22 -6.29 6.59
CA GLY A 164 -2.77 -6.34 7.96
C GLY A 164 -2.08 -7.38 8.85
N ASN A 165 -1.60 -8.48 8.26
CA ASN A 165 -0.81 -9.47 9.00
C ASN A 165 0.62 -8.98 9.30
N LEU A 166 1.20 -8.13 8.43
CA LEU A 166 2.52 -7.51 8.67
C LEU A 166 2.47 -6.42 9.75
N SER A 167 1.28 -5.83 9.98
CA SER A 167 1.04 -4.77 10.98
C SER A 167 0.93 -5.30 12.40
#